data_9b9fc14a5bb8803cc2b63d228050e895
#
_entry.id   9b9fc14a5bb8803cc2b63d228050e895
#
_cell.length_a   1.000
_cell.length_b   1.000
_cell.length_c   1.000
_cell.angle_alpha   90.00
_cell.angle_beta   90.00
_cell.angle_gamma   90.00
#
_symmetry.space_group_name_H-M   'P 1'
#
loop_
_entity.id
_entity.type
_entity.pdbx_description
1 polymer ?
#
loop_
_entity_poly.entity_id
_entity_poly.type
_entity_poly.pdbx_seq_one_letter_code
_entity_poly.pdbx_strand_id
1 'polypeptide(L)'
;IPVIFLTAHNNEDSEIKGFSMGVVDYIKKPFSPPRLLKRIESHLAMEAQRKELAKYSKNLEKMVEEGTQKLVTLKNVLMETMSELVEHRDMVTGGHIERTQLYVGIMLDAMIEKGVYKQEIEQIDANLARQSSQLHDIGKISVKDSILMKPGRLTEDEFEEIKQHTKFGERIIAKIQEKVVDSDFLEYAKVFAAFHHEKWDGSGYHTGLRGQDIPLLGRVMAIADVYDALTTSRPYKDAFPHEKAVDIIQKDRGTHFDPALVDLFLEFQDKFEEIANNNS
;
A
#
# COMPACT_ATOMS: atom_id res chain seq x y z
N ILE A 1 43.53 9.03 10.96
CA ILE A 1 44.96 8.87 10.67
C ILE A 1 45.42 7.64 11.44
N PRO A 2 46.10 6.64 10.79
CA PRO A 2 46.63 5.50 11.50
C PRO A 2 47.75 5.90 12.42
N VAL A 3 47.75 5.34 13.63
CA VAL A 3 48.75 5.61 14.68
C VAL A 3 49.58 4.35 14.91
N ILE A 4 50.91 4.47 14.81
CA ILE A 4 51.88 3.39 15.06
C ILE A 4 52.68 3.72 16.31
N PHE A 5 52.76 2.80 17.25
CA PHE A 5 53.56 2.98 18.45
C PHE A 5 55.00 2.46 18.25
N LEU A 6 55.94 3.27 18.67
CA LEU A 6 57.37 2.88 18.76
C LEU A 6 57.74 2.61 20.21
N THR A 7 57.93 1.36 20.61
CA THR A 7 58.14 0.96 22.01
C THR A 7 59.53 0.38 22.22
N ALA A 8 60.13 0.64 23.40
CA ALA A 8 61.35 0.00 23.87
C ALA A 8 61.05 -1.18 24.84
N HIS A 9 59.79 -1.37 25.26
CA HIS A 9 59.40 -2.38 26.25
C HIS A 9 58.80 -3.62 25.61
N ASN A 10 59.11 -4.80 26.17
CA ASN A 10 58.61 -6.11 25.78
C ASN A 10 57.46 -6.58 26.69
N ASN A 11 56.49 -5.73 26.99
CA ASN A 11 55.37 -6.10 27.87
C ASN A 11 54.10 -6.30 27.03
N GLU A 12 53.58 -7.54 27.01
CA GLU A 12 52.38 -7.92 26.28
C GLU A 12 51.14 -7.13 26.76
N ASP A 13 51.02 -6.82 28.05
CA ASP A 13 49.91 -6.03 28.57
C ASP A 13 49.89 -4.59 28.00
N SER A 14 51.07 -4.03 27.71
CA SER A 14 51.18 -2.71 27.06
C SER A 14 50.77 -2.74 25.59
N GLU A 15 51.05 -3.84 24.89
CA GLU A 15 50.63 -4.05 23.48
C GLU A 15 49.10 -4.18 23.40
N ILE A 16 48.50 -4.98 24.25
CA ILE A 16 47.03 -5.16 24.33
C ILE A 16 46.33 -3.84 24.68
N LYS A 17 46.83 -3.09 25.67
CA LYS A 17 46.28 -1.76 25.98
C LYS A 17 46.36 -0.77 24.83
N GLY A 18 47.40 -0.78 24.06
CA GLY A 18 47.52 0.13 22.93
C GLY A 18 46.55 -0.21 21.78
N PHE A 19 46.38 -1.50 21.45
CA PHE A 19 45.38 -1.89 20.47
C PHE A 19 43.92 -1.46 20.89
N SER A 20 43.64 -1.56 22.20
CA SER A 20 42.36 -1.08 22.73
C SER A 20 42.18 0.45 22.64
N MET A 21 43.28 1.21 22.48
CA MET A 21 43.28 2.66 22.27
C MET A 21 43.24 3.06 20.77
N GLY A 22 43.07 2.10 19.86
CA GLY A 22 42.95 2.37 18.43
C GLY A 22 44.28 2.52 17.68
N VAL A 23 45.39 2.04 18.26
CA VAL A 23 46.69 1.96 17.56
C VAL A 23 46.65 0.85 16.51
N VAL A 24 47.12 1.12 15.30
CA VAL A 24 47.03 0.16 14.18
C VAL A 24 48.23 -0.79 14.13
N ASP A 25 49.38 -0.44 14.74
CA ASP A 25 50.56 -1.29 14.72
C ASP A 25 51.58 -0.86 15.82
N TYR A 26 52.51 -1.77 16.12
CA TYR A 26 53.61 -1.60 17.04
C TYR A 26 54.95 -1.89 16.38
N ILE A 27 55.98 -1.08 16.70
CA ILE A 27 57.33 -1.32 16.24
C ILE A 27 58.30 -1.23 17.43
N LYS A 28 59.05 -2.32 17.67
CA LYS A 28 60.03 -2.42 18.75
C LYS A 28 61.35 -1.76 18.38
N LYS A 29 61.95 -1.02 19.29
CA LYS A 29 63.27 -0.47 19.18
C LYS A 29 64.30 -1.53 19.61
N PRO A 30 65.45 -1.64 18.90
CA PRO A 30 65.87 -0.92 17.69
C PRO A 30 65.15 -1.43 16.44
N PHE A 31 64.72 -0.52 15.54
CA PHE A 31 64.02 -0.86 14.30
C PHE A 31 64.87 -0.49 13.07
N SER A 32 64.61 -1.21 11.97
CA SER A 32 65.18 -0.89 10.67
C SER A 32 64.32 0.15 9.94
N PRO A 33 64.87 1.29 9.49
CA PRO A 33 64.11 2.31 8.75
C PRO A 33 63.33 1.76 7.53
N PRO A 34 63.87 0.87 6.72
CA PRO A 34 63.10 0.29 5.60
C PRO A 34 61.86 -0.51 6.03
N ARG A 35 61.93 -1.23 7.18
CA ARG A 35 60.81 -1.96 7.72
C ARG A 35 59.72 -1.02 8.26
N LEU A 36 60.11 0.07 8.94
CA LEU A 36 59.20 1.10 9.41
C LEU A 36 58.44 1.73 8.23
N LEU A 37 59.17 2.17 7.20
CA LEU A 37 58.56 2.78 6.01
C LEU A 37 57.54 1.84 5.35
N LYS A 38 57.92 0.56 5.18
CA LYS A 38 57.00 -0.42 4.56
C LYS A 38 55.68 -0.61 5.35
N ARG A 39 55.76 -0.61 6.67
CA ARG A 39 54.55 -0.70 7.55
C ARG A 39 53.72 0.55 7.43
N ILE A 40 54.30 1.73 7.44
CA ILE A 40 53.60 3.00 7.25
C ILE A 40 52.88 3.00 5.90
N GLU A 41 53.56 2.66 4.82
CA GLU A 41 52.98 2.56 3.49
C GLU A 41 51.77 1.60 3.45
N SER A 42 51.90 0.42 4.08
CA SER A 42 50.80 -0.57 4.15
C SER A 42 49.59 -0.05 4.90
N HIS A 43 49.81 0.60 6.06
CA HIS A 43 48.69 1.16 6.84
C HIS A 43 48.02 2.35 6.14
N LEU A 44 48.79 3.20 5.45
CA LEU A 44 48.25 4.29 4.65
C LEU A 44 47.46 3.77 3.47
N ALA A 45 47.94 2.73 2.77
CA ALA A 45 47.20 2.10 1.68
C ALA A 45 45.86 1.45 2.18
N MET A 46 45.92 0.71 3.29
CA MET A 46 44.70 0.13 3.90
C MET A 46 43.70 1.20 4.31
N GLU A 47 44.13 2.30 4.90
CA GLU A 47 43.22 3.38 5.29
C GLU A 47 42.62 4.10 4.07
N ALA A 48 43.38 4.27 3.01
CA ALA A 48 42.87 4.80 1.75
C ALA A 48 41.78 3.89 1.16
N GLN A 49 42.06 2.57 1.09
CA GLN A 49 41.10 1.57 0.59
C GLN A 49 39.84 1.55 1.48
N ARG A 50 39.98 1.61 2.80
CA ARG A 50 38.84 1.65 3.74
C ARG A 50 37.96 2.88 3.52
N LYS A 51 38.54 4.06 3.30
CA LYS A 51 37.80 5.28 3.01
C LYS A 51 37.09 5.21 1.67
N GLU A 52 37.75 4.65 0.67
CA GLU A 52 37.17 4.45 -0.66
C GLU A 52 36.00 3.48 -0.60
N LEU A 53 36.14 2.34 0.08
CA LEU A 53 35.07 1.36 0.29
C LEU A 53 33.88 1.97 1.03
N ALA A 54 34.12 2.75 2.08
CA ALA A 54 33.05 3.44 2.81
C ALA A 54 32.29 4.45 1.92
N LYS A 55 33.00 5.14 1.03
CA LYS A 55 32.39 6.03 0.04
C LYS A 55 31.54 5.25 -0.98
N TYR A 56 32.04 4.11 -1.46
CA TYR A 56 31.29 3.25 -2.38
C TYR A 56 30.04 2.68 -1.72
N SER A 57 30.14 2.17 -0.48
CA SER A 57 29.00 1.66 0.28
C SER A 57 27.90 2.71 0.41
N LYS A 58 28.26 3.92 0.84
CA LYS A 58 27.30 5.03 0.99
C LYS A 58 26.64 5.44 -0.34
N ASN A 59 27.41 5.45 -1.42
CA ASN A 59 26.87 5.75 -2.74
C ASN A 59 25.92 4.65 -3.23
N LEU A 60 26.27 3.38 -2.99
CA LEU A 60 25.43 2.24 -3.36
C LEU A 60 24.10 2.26 -2.60
N GLU A 61 24.15 2.49 -1.29
CA GLU A 61 22.95 2.64 -0.44
C GLU A 61 22.02 3.72 -1.02
N LYS A 62 22.57 4.90 -1.35
CA LYS A 62 21.82 6.00 -1.95
C LYS A 62 21.21 5.61 -3.31
N MET A 63 21.98 4.94 -4.18
CA MET A 63 21.48 4.51 -5.48
C MET A 63 20.36 3.47 -5.36
N VAL A 64 20.46 2.54 -4.40
CA VAL A 64 19.42 1.55 -4.11
C VAL A 64 18.15 2.27 -3.62
N GLU A 65 18.27 3.19 -2.68
CA GLU A 65 17.14 3.96 -2.17
C GLU A 65 16.43 4.77 -3.28
N GLU A 66 17.20 5.53 -4.07
CA GLU A 66 16.66 6.30 -5.20
C GLU A 66 16.01 5.39 -6.27
N GLY A 67 16.64 4.25 -6.57
CA GLY A 67 16.12 3.27 -7.52
C GLY A 67 14.82 2.64 -7.04
N THR A 68 14.76 2.24 -5.77
CA THR A 68 13.56 1.68 -5.15
C THR A 68 12.43 2.69 -5.16
N GLN A 69 12.70 3.95 -4.77
CA GLN A 69 11.68 5.01 -4.78
C GLN A 69 11.12 5.27 -6.18
N LYS A 70 11.96 5.28 -7.21
CA LYS A 70 11.49 5.41 -8.60
C LYS A 70 10.60 4.26 -9.04
N LEU A 71 10.94 3.02 -8.66
CA LEU A 71 10.11 1.84 -8.97
C LEU A 71 8.77 1.89 -8.26
N VAL A 72 8.72 2.30 -6.99
CA VAL A 72 7.48 2.49 -6.23
C VAL A 72 6.60 3.55 -6.89
N THR A 73 7.18 4.70 -7.25
CA THR A 73 6.46 5.77 -7.93
C THR A 73 5.90 5.30 -9.28
N LEU A 74 6.73 4.64 -10.10
CA LEU A 74 6.29 4.11 -11.40
C LEU A 74 5.16 3.08 -11.23
N LYS A 75 5.29 2.16 -10.26
CA LYS A 75 4.24 1.19 -9.94
C LYS A 75 2.92 1.91 -9.64
N ASN A 76 2.94 2.90 -8.76
CA ASN A 76 1.74 3.61 -8.35
C ASN A 76 1.07 4.33 -9.53
N VAL A 77 1.85 5.09 -10.32
CA VAL A 77 1.33 5.77 -11.52
C VAL A 77 0.74 4.80 -12.54
N LEU A 78 1.39 3.66 -12.77
CA LEU A 78 0.86 2.65 -13.69
C LEU A 78 -0.46 2.05 -13.18
N MET A 79 -0.56 1.74 -11.88
CA MET A 79 -1.79 1.20 -11.29
C MET A 79 -2.94 2.20 -11.36
N GLU A 80 -2.69 3.45 -11.00
CA GLU A 80 -3.65 4.55 -11.09
C GLU A 80 -4.14 4.71 -12.53
N THR A 81 -3.22 4.87 -13.48
CA THR A 81 -3.56 5.01 -14.90
C THR A 81 -4.37 3.82 -15.43
N MET A 82 -4.01 2.59 -15.03
CA MET A 82 -4.77 1.40 -15.44
C MET A 82 -6.19 1.41 -14.87
N SER A 83 -6.36 1.79 -13.62
CA SER A 83 -7.68 1.89 -12.97
C SER A 83 -8.52 2.99 -13.63
N GLU A 84 -7.94 4.16 -13.87
CA GLU A 84 -8.61 5.26 -14.60
C GLU A 84 -9.03 4.84 -16.01
N LEU A 85 -8.21 4.11 -16.76
CA LEU A 85 -8.56 3.62 -18.09
C LEU A 85 -9.76 2.66 -18.07
N VAL A 86 -9.89 1.85 -17.02
CA VAL A 86 -11.06 0.97 -16.83
C VAL A 86 -12.30 1.79 -16.49
N GLU A 87 -12.18 2.76 -15.58
CA GLU A 87 -13.29 3.65 -15.20
C GLU A 87 -13.76 4.56 -16.33
N HIS A 88 -12.83 5.08 -17.15
CA HIS A 88 -13.20 5.95 -18.28
C HIS A 88 -14.16 5.26 -19.25
N ARG A 89 -14.18 3.92 -19.28
CA ARG A 89 -15.17 3.13 -20.04
C ARG A 89 -16.56 3.10 -19.40
N ASP A 90 -16.65 3.33 -18.07
CA ASP A 90 -17.90 3.24 -17.31
C ASP A 90 -18.65 4.59 -17.23
N MET A 91 -18.22 5.62 -17.97
CA MET A 91 -18.78 6.98 -17.93
C MET A 91 -18.85 7.57 -16.49
N VAL A 92 -18.04 7.05 -15.56
CA VAL A 92 -17.92 7.62 -14.23
C VAL A 92 -17.09 8.90 -14.33
N THR A 93 -17.50 9.94 -13.65
CA THR A 93 -16.75 11.20 -13.57
C THR A 93 -15.41 10.97 -12.89
N GLY A 94 -14.35 11.56 -13.42
CA GLY A 94 -12.98 11.40 -12.89
C GLY A 94 -12.88 11.62 -11.38
N GLY A 95 -11.87 10.98 -10.76
CA GLY A 95 -11.58 11.12 -9.33
C GLY A 95 -12.24 10.09 -8.40
N HIS A 96 -13.07 9.17 -8.91
CA HIS A 96 -13.67 8.10 -8.09
C HIS A 96 -12.59 7.24 -7.42
N ILE A 97 -11.57 6.83 -8.16
CA ILE A 97 -10.46 6.01 -7.63
C ILE A 97 -9.77 6.73 -6.46
N GLU A 98 -9.46 8.02 -6.62
CA GLU A 98 -8.81 8.81 -5.58
C GLU A 98 -9.73 8.94 -4.35
N ARG A 99 -11.01 9.29 -4.55
CA ARG A 99 -11.95 9.46 -3.44
C ARG A 99 -12.19 8.16 -2.68
N THR A 100 -12.41 7.04 -3.38
CA THR A 100 -12.62 5.73 -2.73
C THR A 100 -11.39 5.26 -1.96
N GLN A 101 -10.17 5.50 -2.46
CA GLN A 101 -8.94 5.25 -1.70
C GLN A 101 -8.89 6.08 -0.41
N LEU A 102 -9.29 7.35 -0.46
CA LEU A 102 -9.31 8.22 0.72
C LEU A 102 -10.36 7.74 1.73
N TYR A 103 -11.56 7.36 1.28
CA TYR A 103 -12.61 6.82 2.16
C TYR A 103 -12.18 5.50 2.82
N VAL A 104 -11.59 4.58 2.07
CA VAL A 104 -10.99 3.36 2.63
C VAL A 104 -9.92 3.70 3.67
N GLY A 105 -9.05 4.68 3.38
CA GLY A 105 -8.04 5.16 4.33
C GLY A 105 -8.65 5.65 5.64
N ILE A 106 -9.68 6.52 5.58
CA ILE A 106 -10.38 7.01 6.77
C ILE A 106 -10.95 5.86 7.60
N MET A 107 -11.60 4.88 6.94
CA MET A 107 -12.17 3.74 7.64
C MET A 107 -11.11 2.88 8.33
N LEU A 108 -10.00 2.58 7.67
CA LEU A 108 -8.91 1.79 8.24
C LEU A 108 -8.25 2.51 9.44
N ASP A 109 -7.97 3.82 9.30
CA ASP A 109 -7.41 4.63 10.38
C ASP A 109 -8.36 4.71 11.58
N ALA A 110 -9.66 4.89 11.33
CA ALA A 110 -10.68 4.92 12.36
C ALA A 110 -10.81 3.56 13.09
N MET A 111 -10.70 2.45 12.35
CA MET A 111 -10.71 1.11 12.95
C MET A 111 -9.52 0.90 13.89
N ILE A 112 -8.32 1.35 13.48
CA ILE A 112 -7.11 1.30 14.30
C ILE A 112 -7.29 2.16 15.56
N GLU A 113 -7.79 3.39 15.41
CA GLU A 113 -8.00 4.35 16.50
C GLU A 113 -9.01 3.81 17.54
N LYS A 114 -10.11 3.23 17.07
CA LYS A 114 -11.22 2.78 17.94
C LYS A 114 -11.11 1.31 18.37
N GLY A 115 -10.17 0.56 17.80
CA GLY A 115 -10.02 -0.87 18.07
C GLY A 115 -11.16 -1.74 17.53
N VAL A 116 -11.87 -1.28 16.49
CA VAL A 116 -12.90 -2.06 15.80
C VAL A 116 -12.24 -3.13 14.96
N TYR A 117 -12.67 -4.39 15.10
CA TYR A 117 -12.03 -5.55 14.44
C TYR A 117 -10.51 -5.63 14.68
N LYS A 118 -10.08 -5.34 15.90
CA LYS A 118 -8.66 -5.21 16.28
C LYS A 118 -7.79 -6.37 15.79
N GLN A 119 -8.24 -7.61 15.96
CA GLN A 119 -7.46 -8.79 15.55
C GLN A 119 -7.27 -8.90 14.04
N GLU A 120 -8.26 -8.46 13.25
CA GLU A 120 -8.19 -8.47 11.79
C GLU A 120 -7.35 -7.30 11.28
N ILE A 121 -7.59 -6.07 11.81
CA ILE A 121 -6.91 -4.87 11.32
C ILE A 121 -5.42 -4.84 11.67
N GLU A 122 -5.00 -5.44 12.79
CA GLU A 122 -3.57 -5.56 13.17
C GLU A 122 -2.76 -6.43 12.20
N GLN A 123 -3.41 -7.27 11.40
CA GLN A 123 -2.77 -8.10 10.38
C GLN A 123 -2.71 -7.42 9.00
N ILE A 124 -3.31 -6.23 8.86
CA ILE A 124 -3.43 -5.51 7.59
C ILE A 124 -2.47 -4.30 7.61
N ASP A 125 -1.61 -4.20 6.59
CA ASP A 125 -0.92 -2.95 6.30
C ASP A 125 -1.93 -1.95 5.70
N ALA A 126 -2.38 -1.00 6.52
CA ALA A 126 -3.40 -0.02 6.15
C ALA A 126 -3.00 0.83 4.93
N ASN A 127 -1.71 1.21 4.81
CA ASN A 127 -1.23 1.97 3.66
C ASN A 127 -1.27 1.16 2.38
N LEU A 128 -0.86 -0.10 2.46
CA LEU A 128 -0.86 -1.01 1.32
C LEU A 128 -2.29 -1.37 0.90
N ALA A 129 -3.19 -1.64 1.88
CA ALA A 129 -4.60 -1.88 1.65
C ALA A 129 -5.29 -0.68 0.97
N ARG A 130 -5.04 0.54 1.46
CA ARG A 130 -5.53 1.77 0.82
C ARG A 130 -5.08 1.87 -0.64
N GLN A 131 -3.79 1.63 -0.92
CA GLN A 131 -3.27 1.68 -2.30
C GLN A 131 -3.89 0.60 -3.20
N SER A 132 -4.16 -0.59 -2.67
CA SER A 132 -4.70 -1.70 -3.46
C SER A 132 -6.20 -1.58 -3.77
N SER A 133 -6.96 -0.75 -3.01
CA SER A 133 -8.39 -0.53 -3.23
C SER A 133 -8.71 0.06 -4.61
N GLN A 134 -7.76 0.77 -5.24
CA GLN A 134 -7.90 1.28 -6.60
C GLN A 134 -8.21 0.20 -7.66
N LEU A 135 -7.91 -1.06 -7.36
CA LEU A 135 -8.12 -2.18 -8.28
C LEU A 135 -9.47 -2.90 -8.07
N HIS A 136 -10.36 -2.41 -7.21
CA HIS A 136 -11.63 -3.09 -6.90
C HIS A 136 -12.45 -3.38 -8.17
N ASP A 137 -12.46 -2.47 -9.11
CA ASP A 137 -13.24 -2.50 -10.35
C ASP A 137 -12.46 -2.95 -11.60
N ILE A 138 -11.21 -3.43 -11.44
CA ILE A 138 -10.35 -3.82 -12.57
C ILE A 138 -11.02 -4.87 -13.50
N GLY A 139 -11.92 -5.66 -12.98
CA GLY A 139 -12.65 -6.67 -13.73
C GLY A 139 -13.66 -6.11 -14.74
N LYS A 140 -14.06 -4.84 -14.66
CA LYS A 140 -14.91 -4.16 -15.63
C LYS A 140 -14.30 -4.15 -17.05
N ILE A 141 -12.99 -4.35 -17.17
CA ILE A 141 -12.32 -4.51 -18.45
C ILE A 141 -12.91 -5.67 -19.30
N SER A 142 -13.50 -6.66 -18.65
CA SER A 142 -14.08 -7.85 -19.29
C SER A 142 -15.57 -7.69 -19.63
N VAL A 143 -16.19 -6.60 -19.23
CA VAL A 143 -17.60 -6.31 -19.52
C VAL A 143 -17.71 -5.59 -20.87
N LYS A 144 -18.75 -5.89 -21.64
CA LYS A 144 -18.97 -5.27 -22.95
C LYS A 144 -19.34 -3.79 -22.83
N ASP A 145 -18.79 -2.96 -23.71
CA ASP A 145 -19.10 -1.52 -23.76
C ASP A 145 -20.59 -1.24 -23.94
N SER A 146 -21.30 -2.08 -24.72
CA SER A 146 -22.75 -1.95 -24.92
C SER A 146 -23.57 -2.07 -23.64
N ILE A 147 -23.00 -2.67 -22.60
CA ILE A 147 -23.62 -2.83 -21.27
C ILE A 147 -23.13 -1.74 -20.33
N LEU A 148 -21.81 -1.53 -20.23
CA LEU A 148 -21.22 -0.49 -19.36
C LEU A 148 -21.70 0.92 -19.72
N MET A 149 -21.78 1.21 -21.03
CA MET A 149 -22.15 2.54 -21.54
C MET A 149 -23.64 2.66 -21.88
N LYS A 150 -24.47 1.71 -21.46
CA LYS A 150 -25.90 1.72 -21.81
C LYS A 150 -26.61 2.94 -21.20
N PRO A 151 -27.22 3.79 -22.03
CA PRO A 151 -28.02 4.89 -21.53
C PRO A 151 -29.36 4.36 -20.98
N GLY A 152 -29.46 4.16 -19.68
CA GLY A 152 -30.69 3.75 -19.01
C GLY A 152 -30.55 2.50 -18.14
N ARG A 153 -31.68 1.92 -17.76
CA ARG A 153 -31.69 0.74 -16.88
C ARG A 153 -31.23 -0.50 -17.63
N LEU A 154 -30.42 -1.31 -16.93
CA LEU A 154 -30.00 -2.63 -17.41
C LEU A 154 -31.18 -3.61 -17.33
N THR A 155 -31.22 -4.57 -18.24
CA THR A 155 -32.07 -5.77 -18.11
C THR A 155 -31.48 -6.69 -17.04
N GLU A 156 -32.24 -7.70 -16.61
CA GLU A 156 -31.74 -8.70 -15.64
C GLU A 156 -30.48 -9.42 -16.18
N ASP A 157 -30.51 -9.84 -17.44
CA ASP A 157 -29.38 -10.52 -18.09
C ASP A 157 -28.12 -9.62 -18.18
N GLU A 158 -28.31 -8.35 -18.53
CA GLU A 158 -27.19 -7.37 -18.57
C GLU A 158 -26.65 -7.10 -17.17
N PHE A 159 -27.51 -7.06 -16.17
CA PHE A 159 -27.09 -6.90 -14.77
C PHE A 159 -26.30 -8.13 -14.28
N GLU A 160 -26.72 -9.34 -14.64
CA GLU A 160 -25.97 -10.56 -14.37
C GLU A 160 -24.59 -10.55 -15.08
N GLU A 161 -24.50 -9.99 -16.29
CA GLU A 161 -23.21 -9.85 -16.98
C GLU A 161 -22.30 -8.83 -16.26
N ILE A 162 -22.82 -7.69 -15.80
CA ILE A 162 -22.02 -6.72 -15.01
C ILE A 162 -21.51 -7.33 -13.72
N LYS A 163 -22.33 -8.09 -12.99
CA LYS A 163 -21.90 -8.74 -11.73
C LYS A 163 -20.64 -9.61 -11.91
N GLN A 164 -20.38 -10.11 -13.13
CA GLN A 164 -19.21 -10.93 -13.40
C GLN A 164 -17.89 -10.15 -13.26
N HIS A 165 -17.91 -8.79 -13.22
CA HIS A 165 -16.66 -8.02 -13.05
C HIS A 165 -15.93 -8.39 -11.78
N THR A 166 -16.65 -8.69 -10.68
CA THR A 166 -16.01 -9.09 -9.41
C THR A 166 -15.20 -10.39 -9.57
N LYS A 167 -15.79 -11.39 -10.22
CA LYS A 167 -15.14 -12.66 -10.53
C LYS A 167 -14.01 -12.52 -11.55
N PHE A 168 -14.16 -11.64 -12.55
CA PHE A 168 -13.10 -11.35 -13.51
C PHE A 168 -11.94 -10.62 -12.85
N GLY A 169 -12.22 -9.65 -11.98
CA GLY A 169 -11.22 -8.92 -11.21
C GLY A 169 -10.39 -9.86 -10.34
N GLU A 170 -11.06 -10.72 -9.56
CA GLU A 170 -10.40 -11.76 -8.78
C GLU A 170 -9.43 -12.61 -9.63
N ARG A 171 -9.91 -13.11 -10.79
CA ARG A 171 -9.12 -13.93 -11.71
C ARG A 171 -7.93 -13.20 -12.31
N ILE A 172 -8.12 -11.94 -12.69
CA ILE A 172 -7.03 -11.11 -13.25
C ILE A 172 -5.93 -10.96 -12.21
N ILE A 173 -6.29 -10.61 -10.98
CA ILE A 173 -5.32 -10.40 -9.90
C ILE A 173 -4.66 -11.73 -9.51
N ALA A 174 -5.41 -12.82 -9.38
CA ALA A 174 -4.86 -14.14 -9.10
C ALA A 174 -3.81 -14.57 -10.15
N LYS A 175 -4.06 -14.31 -11.43
CA LYS A 175 -3.12 -14.59 -12.52
C LYS A 175 -1.83 -13.75 -12.43
N ILE A 176 -1.91 -12.53 -11.88
CA ILE A 176 -0.73 -11.71 -11.61
C ILE A 176 0.04 -12.28 -10.43
N GLN A 177 -0.65 -12.72 -9.37
CA GLN A 177 -0.05 -13.34 -8.18
C GLN A 177 0.75 -14.59 -8.51
N GLU A 178 0.35 -15.40 -9.48
CA GLU A 178 1.13 -16.56 -9.95
C GLU A 178 2.56 -16.18 -10.42
N LYS A 179 2.78 -14.93 -10.77
CA LYS A 179 4.06 -14.41 -11.31
C LYS A 179 4.85 -13.57 -10.32
N VAL A 180 4.24 -13.16 -9.22
CA VAL A 180 4.83 -12.27 -8.21
C VAL A 180 4.77 -12.96 -6.86
N VAL A 181 5.93 -13.21 -6.27
CA VAL A 181 6.03 -13.88 -4.97
C VAL A 181 5.69 -12.91 -3.85
N ASP A 182 4.87 -13.35 -2.90
CA ASP A 182 4.52 -12.68 -1.64
C ASP A 182 4.19 -11.18 -1.77
N SER A 183 3.01 -10.89 -2.32
CA SER A 183 2.52 -9.53 -2.47
C SER A 183 1.21 -9.33 -1.70
N ASP A 184 1.29 -8.82 -0.47
CA ASP A 184 0.11 -8.40 0.31
C ASP A 184 -0.76 -7.41 -0.47
N PHE A 185 -0.13 -6.53 -1.27
CA PHE A 185 -0.83 -5.62 -2.17
C PHE A 185 -1.80 -6.36 -3.11
N LEU A 186 -1.36 -7.45 -3.72
CA LEU A 186 -2.20 -8.24 -4.63
C LEU A 186 -3.25 -9.06 -3.87
N GLU A 187 -2.94 -9.53 -2.65
CA GLU A 187 -3.94 -10.18 -1.80
C GLU A 187 -5.06 -9.22 -1.44
N TYR A 188 -4.74 -8.00 -0.99
CA TYR A 188 -5.75 -6.99 -0.68
C TYR A 188 -6.53 -6.57 -1.92
N ALA A 189 -5.86 -6.35 -3.05
CA ALA A 189 -6.51 -6.03 -4.31
C ALA A 189 -7.51 -7.11 -4.74
N LYS A 190 -7.15 -8.39 -4.59
CA LYS A 190 -8.02 -9.53 -4.88
C LYS A 190 -9.26 -9.51 -3.98
N VAL A 191 -9.08 -9.24 -2.70
CA VAL A 191 -10.20 -9.12 -1.74
C VAL A 191 -11.13 -7.98 -2.14
N PHE A 192 -10.60 -6.81 -2.44
CA PHE A 192 -11.41 -5.69 -2.90
C PHE A 192 -12.18 -6.03 -4.17
N ALA A 193 -11.51 -6.57 -5.18
CA ALA A 193 -12.16 -6.91 -6.45
C ALA A 193 -13.24 -7.99 -6.31
N ALA A 194 -13.02 -8.99 -5.46
CA ALA A 194 -13.93 -10.11 -5.31
C ALA A 194 -15.17 -9.79 -4.45
N PHE A 195 -15.02 -8.98 -3.39
CA PHE A 195 -16.00 -8.93 -2.31
C PHE A 195 -16.63 -7.56 -2.05
N HIS A 196 -16.30 -6.50 -2.79
CA HIS A 196 -16.86 -5.16 -2.56
C HIS A 196 -18.37 -5.05 -2.82
N HIS A 197 -18.96 -6.00 -3.53
CA HIS A 197 -20.40 -6.11 -3.77
C HIS A 197 -21.09 -7.20 -2.96
N GLU A 198 -20.38 -7.85 -2.03
CA GLU A 198 -21.03 -8.69 -1.04
C GLU A 198 -21.84 -7.83 -0.07
N LYS A 199 -22.95 -8.37 0.42
CA LYS A 199 -23.81 -7.69 1.38
C LYS A 199 -23.86 -8.46 2.70
N TRP A 200 -23.93 -7.72 3.79
CA TRP A 200 -23.92 -8.30 5.13
C TRP A 200 -24.95 -9.39 5.33
N ASP A 201 -26.14 -9.27 4.72
CA ASP A 201 -27.22 -10.25 4.80
C ASP A 201 -27.07 -11.45 3.86
N GLY A 202 -26.03 -11.50 3.03
CA GLY A 202 -25.78 -12.56 2.07
C GLY A 202 -26.52 -12.41 0.74
N SER A 203 -27.22 -11.30 0.51
CA SER A 203 -27.90 -11.01 -0.77
C SER A 203 -26.99 -10.38 -1.82
N GLY A 204 -25.70 -10.25 -1.51
CA GLY A 204 -24.67 -9.74 -2.41
C GLY A 204 -24.24 -10.73 -3.50
N TYR A 205 -23.16 -10.42 -4.17
CA TYR A 205 -22.54 -11.23 -5.22
C TYR A 205 -21.02 -11.03 -5.22
N HIS A 206 -20.22 -11.98 -5.67
CA HIS A 206 -20.52 -13.15 -6.52
C HIS A 206 -20.54 -14.47 -5.72
N THR A 207 -20.17 -14.47 -4.42
CA THR A 207 -20.10 -15.70 -3.61
C THR A 207 -21.29 -15.85 -2.66
N GLY A 208 -21.97 -14.76 -2.31
CA GLY A 208 -23.09 -14.75 -1.37
C GLY A 208 -22.64 -14.98 0.07
N LEU A 209 -21.45 -14.53 0.44
CA LEU A 209 -20.96 -14.57 1.82
C LEU A 209 -21.82 -13.69 2.72
N ARG A 210 -21.86 -14.02 4.02
CA ARG A 210 -22.71 -13.34 4.99
C ARG A 210 -21.94 -12.91 6.24
N GLY A 211 -22.25 -11.73 6.74
CA GLY A 211 -21.70 -11.25 8.01
C GLY A 211 -20.19 -11.15 7.98
N GLN A 212 -19.53 -11.70 9.00
CA GLN A 212 -18.07 -11.69 9.13
C GLN A 212 -17.36 -12.70 8.21
N ASP A 213 -18.10 -13.59 7.52
CA ASP A 213 -17.49 -14.43 6.47
C ASP A 213 -17.05 -13.59 5.27
N ILE A 214 -17.63 -12.39 5.08
CA ILE A 214 -17.14 -11.41 4.10
C ILE A 214 -15.80 -10.84 4.61
N PRO A 215 -14.71 -10.94 3.85
CA PRO A 215 -13.42 -10.36 4.24
C PRO A 215 -13.54 -8.88 4.63
N LEU A 216 -12.84 -8.46 5.68
CA LEU A 216 -12.94 -7.11 6.25
C LEU A 216 -12.79 -5.99 5.21
N LEU A 217 -11.79 -6.10 4.33
CA LEU A 217 -11.55 -5.10 3.29
C LEU A 217 -12.70 -5.00 2.28
N GLY A 218 -13.40 -6.12 1.97
CA GLY A 218 -14.62 -6.10 1.15
C GLY A 218 -15.74 -5.33 1.83
N ARG A 219 -15.95 -5.55 3.15
CA ARG A 219 -16.95 -4.81 3.95
C ARG A 219 -16.68 -3.31 4.02
N VAL A 220 -15.39 -2.93 4.16
CA VAL A 220 -14.94 -1.53 4.14
C VAL A 220 -15.20 -0.89 2.78
N MET A 221 -14.82 -1.59 1.69
CA MET A 221 -14.98 -1.06 0.34
C MET A 221 -16.44 -0.84 -0.04
N ALA A 222 -17.35 -1.72 0.40
CA ALA A 222 -18.77 -1.58 0.14
C ALA A 222 -19.34 -0.22 0.62
N ILE A 223 -18.91 0.26 1.79
CA ILE A 223 -19.31 1.58 2.30
C ILE A 223 -18.68 2.69 1.45
N ALA A 224 -17.38 2.61 1.17
CA ALA A 224 -16.65 3.63 0.42
C ALA A 224 -17.20 3.81 -1.00
N ASP A 225 -17.42 2.73 -1.72
CA ASP A 225 -17.93 2.73 -3.10
C ASP A 225 -19.37 3.25 -3.16
N VAL A 226 -20.27 2.76 -2.27
CA VAL A 226 -21.64 3.23 -2.25
C VAL A 226 -21.73 4.69 -1.85
N TYR A 227 -20.94 5.16 -0.88
CA TYR A 227 -20.94 6.57 -0.51
C TYR A 227 -20.53 7.45 -1.70
N ASP A 228 -19.44 7.09 -2.40
CA ASP A 228 -19.01 7.79 -3.60
C ASP A 228 -20.08 7.78 -4.69
N ALA A 229 -20.68 6.63 -4.94
CA ALA A 229 -21.75 6.49 -5.93
C ALA A 229 -23.03 7.30 -5.60
N LEU A 230 -23.28 7.59 -4.33
CA LEU A 230 -24.40 8.42 -3.88
C LEU A 230 -24.08 9.91 -3.99
N THR A 231 -22.86 10.33 -3.66
CA THR A 231 -22.44 11.74 -3.57
C THR A 231 -21.82 12.29 -4.86
N THR A 232 -21.61 11.45 -5.87
CA THR A 232 -21.07 11.87 -7.16
C THR A 232 -22.17 11.93 -8.23
N SER A 233 -22.19 13.00 -9.03
CA SER A 233 -23.10 13.12 -10.17
C SER A 233 -22.73 12.15 -11.28
N ARG A 234 -23.73 11.52 -11.88
CA ARG A 234 -23.60 10.63 -13.04
C ARG A 234 -24.48 11.13 -14.18
N PRO A 235 -24.21 10.80 -15.45
CA PRO A 235 -24.97 11.31 -16.59
C PRO A 235 -26.52 11.17 -16.48
N TYR A 236 -26.97 10.24 -15.62
CA TYR A 236 -28.41 9.91 -15.46
C TYR A 236 -28.91 10.11 -14.03
N LYS A 237 -28.05 10.66 -13.12
CA LYS A 237 -28.42 10.81 -11.69
C LYS A 237 -27.63 11.95 -11.07
N ASP A 238 -28.34 12.93 -10.55
CA ASP A 238 -27.74 13.99 -9.74
C ASP A 238 -27.16 13.42 -8.44
N ALA A 239 -26.07 14.03 -7.94
CA ALA A 239 -25.50 13.73 -6.66
C ALA A 239 -26.50 13.95 -5.53
N PHE A 240 -26.55 13.05 -4.57
CA PHE A 240 -27.31 13.29 -3.33
C PHE A 240 -26.46 14.18 -2.39
N PRO A 241 -27.12 15.04 -1.61
CA PRO A 241 -26.46 15.71 -0.49
C PRO A 241 -25.88 14.70 0.49
N HIS A 242 -24.84 15.10 1.21
CA HIS A 242 -24.14 14.27 2.20
C HIS A 242 -25.12 13.62 3.19
N GLU A 243 -26.01 14.42 3.80
CA GLU A 243 -26.96 13.93 4.80
C GLU A 243 -27.86 12.81 4.26
N LYS A 244 -28.24 12.90 2.98
CA LYS A 244 -29.06 11.87 2.34
C LYS A 244 -28.26 10.59 2.09
N ALA A 245 -26.99 10.70 1.71
CA ALA A 245 -26.10 9.53 1.53
C ALA A 245 -25.88 8.81 2.88
N VAL A 246 -25.63 9.58 3.94
CA VAL A 246 -25.51 9.07 5.31
C VAL A 246 -26.80 8.35 5.75
N ASP A 247 -27.97 8.94 5.54
CA ASP A 247 -29.26 8.33 5.85
C ASP A 247 -29.49 6.98 5.15
N ILE A 248 -29.06 6.87 3.89
CA ILE A 248 -29.17 5.62 3.10
C ILE A 248 -28.26 4.56 3.72
N ILE A 249 -26.99 4.88 3.96
CA ILE A 249 -26.03 3.93 4.55
C ILE A 249 -26.48 3.47 5.93
N GLN A 250 -27.00 4.39 6.75
CA GLN A 250 -27.52 4.08 8.07
C GLN A 250 -28.77 3.16 8.02
N LYS A 251 -29.66 3.35 7.06
CA LYS A 251 -30.86 2.49 6.87
C LYS A 251 -30.48 1.09 6.44
N ASP A 252 -29.42 0.95 5.68
CA ASP A 252 -28.93 -0.34 5.17
C ASP A 252 -27.97 -1.04 6.15
N ARG A 253 -27.84 -0.53 7.38
CA ARG A 253 -27.09 -1.13 8.49
C ARG A 253 -27.63 -2.52 8.82
N GLY A 254 -26.77 -3.53 8.75
CA GLY A 254 -27.13 -4.93 9.03
C GLY A 254 -27.83 -5.67 7.89
N THR A 255 -28.08 -4.99 6.77
CA THR A 255 -28.57 -5.59 5.53
C THR A 255 -27.48 -5.54 4.44
N HIS A 256 -27.20 -4.37 3.91
CA HIS A 256 -26.12 -4.17 2.96
C HIS A 256 -24.77 -4.10 3.69
N PHE A 257 -24.66 -3.29 4.74
CA PHE A 257 -23.43 -2.95 5.40
C PHE A 257 -23.25 -3.60 6.77
N ASP A 258 -21.99 -3.84 7.12
CA ASP A 258 -21.59 -4.28 8.46
C ASP A 258 -22.01 -3.25 9.52
N PRO A 259 -22.78 -3.66 10.54
CA PRO A 259 -23.26 -2.74 11.56
C PRO A 259 -22.15 -1.98 12.29
N ALA A 260 -21.04 -2.63 12.61
CA ALA A 260 -19.92 -1.99 13.33
C ALA A 260 -19.19 -0.98 12.47
N LEU A 261 -19.05 -1.26 11.16
CA LEU A 261 -18.44 -0.33 10.22
C LEU A 261 -19.37 0.86 9.90
N VAL A 262 -20.69 0.66 9.87
CA VAL A 262 -21.63 1.80 9.74
C VAL A 262 -21.57 2.70 10.97
N ASP A 263 -21.54 2.14 12.19
CA ASP A 263 -21.42 2.94 13.41
C ASP A 263 -20.11 3.76 13.39
N LEU A 264 -19.02 3.17 12.92
CA LEU A 264 -17.75 3.86 12.75
C LEU A 264 -17.80 4.94 11.65
N PHE A 265 -18.42 4.65 10.50
CA PHE A 265 -18.63 5.62 9.42
C PHE A 265 -19.38 6.85 9.92
N LEU A 266 -20.46 6.67 10.70
CA LEU A 266 -21.26 7.75 11.27
C LEU A 266 -20.44 8.66 12.22
N GLU A 267 -19.46 8.10 12.92
CA GLU A 267 -18.58 8.89 13.78
C GLU A 267 -17.57 9.74 12.97
N PHE A 268 -17.17 9.30 11.78
CA PHE A 268 -16.16 9.94 10.95
C PHE A 268 -16.71 10.53 9.64
N GLN A 269 -18.05 10.64 9.49
CA GLN A 269 -18.73 11.07 8.26
C GLN A 269 -18.32 12.46 7.76
N ASP A 270 -17.96 13.38 8.65
CA ASP A 270 -17.51 14.73 8.28
C ASP A 270 -16.25 14.69 7.40
N LYS A 271 -15.34 13.74 7.66
CA LYS A 271 -14.14 13.55 6.81
C LYS A 271 -14.48 13.03 5.41
N PHE A 272 -15.55 12.24 5.29
CA PHE A 272 -16.06 11.80 3.99
C PHE A 272 -16.66 12.99 3.22
N GLU A 273 -17.41 13.85 3.90
CA GLU A 273 -17.97 15.07 3.29
C GLU A 273 -16.88 16.02 2.78
N GLU A 274 -15.82 16.23 3.56
CA GLU A 274 -14.67 17.06 3.14
C GLU A 274 -14.05 16.55 1.83
N ILE A 275 -13.87 15.24 1.69
CA ILE A 275 -13.32 14.64 0.46
C ILE A 275 -14.29 14.83 -0.71
N ALA A 276 -15.60 14.55 -0.51
CA ALA A 276 -16.61 14.68 -1.55
C ALA A 276 -16.68 16.13 -2.08
N ASN A 277 -16.57 17.12 -1.21
CA ASN A 277 -16.63 18.55 -1.58
C ASN A 277 -15.36 19.07 -2.25
N ASN A 278 -14.18 18.55 -1.88
CA ASN A 278 -12.89 19.01 -2.42
C ASN A 278 -12.55 18.42 -3.79
N ASN A 279 -13.18 17.32 -4.17
CA ASN A 279 -12.90 16.57 -5.41
C ASN A 279 -14.13 16.50 -6.34
N SER A 280 -15.05 17.46 -6.21
CA SER A 280 -16.29 17.59 -7.02
C SER A 280 -16.07 18.48 -8.24
#